data_ccd43a42378165edce4244a49fec17bb
#
_entry.id   ccd43a42378165edce4244a49fec17bb
#
_cell.length_a   1.000
_cell.length_b   1.000
_cell.length_c   1.000
_cell.angle_alpha   90.00
_cell.angle_beta   90.00
_cell.angle_gamma   90.00
#
_symmetry.space_group_name_H-M   'P 1'
#
loop_
_entity.id
_entity.type
_entity.pdbx_description
1 polymer ?
#
loop_
_entity_poly.entity_id
_entity_poly.type
_entity_poly.pdbx_seq_one_letter_code
_entity_poly.pdbx_strand_id
1 'polypeptide(L)'
;MFQFISLGSGSSGNCYYLFSEHGGLLIDVGIGIRTLKKHFQTYGFSLNDIQQILVTHDHADHVKTVGVVSNDYGVPVYATEKVHKGIFNNFCVHKKPPVNLLRHVIPGTAFKAGDFEVTPFTIPHDSSDNVGYRIVYDGIVFCMMTDVGHVTDEMKAYIAEANYLVIESNYDEDMLRLGHYPKRLKERISNGTGHLSNAACANALVTHATARLRHVWLCHLSEENNHPELARKTLEQALREREMPSEIHFGFDVLKRKVPGKVYSLE
;
A
#
# COMPACT_ATOMS: atom_id res chain seq x y z
N MET A 1 -21.15 3.81 3.88
CA MET A 1 -20.04 3.68 4.89
C MET A 1 -18.74 3.35 4.15
N PHE A 2 -17.63 4.04 4.44
CA PHE A 2 -16.32 3.77 3.81
C PHE A 2 -15.49 2.86 4.72
N GLN A 3 -14.89 1.80 4.18
CA GLN A 3 -14.22 0.77 4.96
C GLN A 3 -12.90 0.33 4.31
N PHE A 4 -11.99 -0.16 5.15
CA PHE A 4 -10.66 -0.66 4.77
C PHE A 4 -10.31 -1.97 5.45
N ILE A 5 -9.68 -2.89 4.72
CA ILE A 5 -9.04 -4.08 5.26
C ILE A 5 -7.76 -4.41 4.49
N SER A 6 -6.68 -4.74 5.20
CA SER A 6 -5.51 -5.38 4.60
C SER A 6 -5.72 -6.89 4.57
N LEU A 7 -5.55 -7.49 3.40
CA LEU A 7 -5.65 -8.94 3.16
C LEU A 7 -4.28 -9.63 3.18
N GLY A 8 -3.21 -8.84 3.11
CA GLY A 8 -1.81 -9.23 3.17
C GLY A 8 -0.94 -8.01 2.91
N SER A 9 0.22 -7.91 3.60
CA SER A 9 1.10 -6.75 3.53
C SER A 9 2.57 -7.14 3.74
N GLY A 10 3.29 -7.41 2.66
CA GLY A 10 4.71 -7.76 2.67
C GLY A 10 5.12 -8.59 1.45
N SER A 11 6.39 -8.94 1.34
CA SER A 11 7.01 -9.63 0.18
C SER A 11 6.39 -10.99 -0.19
N SER A 12 5.51 -11.55 0.63
CA SER A 12 4.74 -12.76 0.31
C SER A 12 3.44 -12.47 -0.45
N GLY A 13 3.02 -11.21 -0.51
CA GLY A 13 1.88 -10.73 -1.26
C GLY A 13 1.17 -9.57 -0.58
N ASN A 14 0.94 -8.52 -1.35
CA ASN A 14 0.25 -7.31 -0.96
C ASN A 14 -1.15 -7.30 -1.58
N CYS A 15 -2.16 -7.01 -0.78
CA CYS A 15 -3.53 -6.87 -1.25
C CYS A 15 -4.34 -6.11 -0.20
N TYR A 16 -4.94 -5.02 -0.62
CA TYR A 16 -5.75 -4.17 0.25
C TYR A 16 -7.11 -3.94 -0.38
N TYR A 17 -8.17 -3.92 0.43
CA TYR A 17 -9.52 -3.72 -0.04
C TYR A 17 -10.15 -2.51 0.63
N LEU A 18 -10.50 -1.53 -0.19
CA LEU A 18 -11.29 -0.35 0.17
C LEU A 18 -12.68 -0.51 -0.40
N PHE A 19 -13.73 -0.32 0.40
CA PHE A 19 -15.08 -0.59 -0.05
C PHE A 19 -16.13 0.27 0.64
N SER A 20 -17.25 0.43 -0.06
CA SER A 20 -18.47 1.07 0.41
C SER A 20 -19.65 0.10 0.26
N GLU A 21 -20.85 0.56 0.54
CA GLU A 21 -22.10 -0.18 0.25
C GLU A 21 -22.37 -0.41 -1.24
N HIS A 22 -21.70 0.34 -2.13
CA HIS A 22 -21.87 0.26 -3.58
C HIS A 22 -20.81 -0.62 -4.26
N GLY A 23 -19.89 -1.21 -3.51
CA GLY A 23 -18.78 -2.01 -4.00
C GLY A 23 -17.42 -1.45 -3.60
N GLY A 24 -16.36 -2.02 -4.14
CA GLY A 24 -15.03 -1.63 -3.70
C GLY A 24 -13.94 -1.79 -4.73
N LEU A 25 -12.76 -1.36 -4.35
CA LEU A 25 -11.54 -1.45 -5.13
C LEU A 25 -10.45 -2.24 -4.37
N LEU A 26 -9.70 -3.04 -5.11
CA LEU A 26 -8.46 -3.61 -4.62
C LEU A 26 -7.29 -2.68 -4.95
N ILE A 27 -6.38 -2.53 -4.00
CA ILE A 27 -5.04 -1.99 -4.27
C ILE A 27 -4.09 -3.16 -4.20
N ASP A 28 -3.46 -3.48 -5.32
CA ASP A 28 -2.63 -4.65 -5.56
C ASP A 28 -3.35 -6.00 -5.37
N VAL A 29 -2.89 -7.03 -6.06
CA VAL A 29 -3.40 -8.41 -5.97
C VAL A 29 -2.23 -9.38 -6.01
N GLY A 30 -1.32 -9.24 -5.05
CA GLY A 30 -0.09 -10.04 -4.95
C GLY A 30 -0.28 -11.37 -4.23
N ILE A 31 -1.36 -11.54 -3.47
CA ILE A 31 -1.68 -12.81 -2.80
C ILE A 31 -2.27 -13.83 -3.78
N GLY A 32 -2.10 -15.13 -3.48
CA GLY A 32 -2.65 -16.19 -4.32
C GLY A 32 -4.18 -16.17 -4.39
N ILE A 33 -4.77 -16.48 -5.56
CA ILE A 33 -6.22 -16.43 -5.77
C ILE A 33 -7.01 -17.31 -4.78
N ARG A 34 -6.49 -18.47 -4.38
CA ARG A 34 -7.12 -19.32 -3.37
C ARG A 34 -7.17 -18.63 -2.00
N THR A 35 -6.10 -17.94 -1.64
CA THR A 35 -6.00 -17.15 -0.41
C THR A 35 -6.97 -15.99 -0.45
N LEU A 36 -7.02 -15.23 -1.55
CA LEU A 36 -7.95 -14.13 -1.74
C LEU A 36 -9.41 -14.61 -1.59
N LYS A 37 -9.80 -15.69 -2.28
CA LYS A 37 -11.14 -16.28 -2.17
C LYS A 37 -11.48 -16.68 -0.72
N LYS A 38 -10.54 -17.32 -0.01
CA LYS A 38 -10.70 -17.70 1.39
C LYS A 38 -10.90 -16.48 2.30
N HIS A 39 -10.09 -15.42 2.09
CA HIS A 39 -10.22 -14.19 2.89
C HIS A 39 -11.57 -13.53 2.66
N PHE A 40 -11.98 -13.34 1.41
CA PHE A 40 -13.29 -12.77 1.09
C PHE A 40 -14.43 -13.57 1.75
N GLN A 41 -14.40 -14.89 1.61
CA GLN A 41 -15.40 -15.77 2.27
C GLN A 41 -15.40 -15.61 3.78
N THR A 42 -14.23 -15.53 4.43
CA THR A 42 -14.11 -15.39 5.90
C THR A 42 -14.77 -14.11 6.42
N TYR A 43 -14.70 -13.01 5.64
CA TYR A 43 -15.29 -11.72 6.01
C TYR A 43 -16.71 -11.51 5.44
N GLY A 44 -17.27 -12.49 4.74
CA GLY A 44 -18.58 -12.37 4.11
C GLY A 44 -18.60 -11.46 2.88
N PHE A 45 -17.40 -11.17 2.28
CA PHE A 45 -17.30 -10.38 1.06
C PHE A 45 -17.51 -11.24 -0.18
N SER A 46 -18.00 -10.61 -1.27
CA SER A 46 -18.09 -11.23 -2.59
C SER A 46 -17.01 -10.65 -3.52
N LEU A 47 -16.35 -11.53 -4.28
CA LEU A 47 -15.41 -11.07 -5.31
C LEU A 47 -16.12 -10.35 -6.47
N ASN A 48 -17.44 -10.53 -6.62
CA ASN A 48 -18.26 -9.80 -7.58
C ASN A 48 -18.46 -8.32 -7.17
N ASP A 49 -18.21 -7.97 -5.90
CA ASP A 49 -18.32 -6.59 -5.42
C ASP A 49 -17.05 -5.78 -5.73
N ILE A 50 -15.99 -6.43 -6.23
CA ILE A 50 -14.78 -5.76 -6.71
C ILE A 50 -15.09 -5.09 -8.04
N GLN A 51 -15.04 -3.79 -8.07
CA GLN A 51 -15.32 -2.99 -9.27
C GLN A 51 -14.05 -2.54 -9.99
N GLN A 52 -12.95 -2.35 -9.27
CA GLN A 52 -11.67 -1.87 -9.81
C GLN A 52 -10.48 -2.52 -9.10
N ILE A 53 -9.36 -2.58 -9.83
CA ILE A 53 -8.04 -2.90 -9.28
C ILE A 53 -7.11 -1.74 -9.58
N LEU A 54 -6.51 -1.16 -8.55
CA LEU A 54 -5.39 -0.21 -8.67
C LEU A 54 -4.10 -0.99 -8.45
N VAL A 55 -3.11 -0.81 -9.31
CA VAL A 55 -1.80 -1.47 -9.17
C VAL A 55 -0.74 -0.41 -8.94
N THR A 56 0.01 -0.55 -7.85
CA THR A 56 1.09 0.38 -7.50
C THR A 56 2.30 0.20 -8.41
N HIS A 57 2.78 -1.03 -8.59
CA HIS A 57 3.92 -1.37 -9.44
C HIS A 57 3.91 -2.85 -9.84
N ASP A 58 4.87 -3.27 -10.66
CA ASP A 58 4.87 -4.55 -11.35
C ASP A 58 5.64 -5.69 -10.66
N HIS A 59 6.09 -5.54 -9.41
CA HIS A 59 6.68 -6.65 -8.67
C HIS A 59 5.69 -7.78 -8.39
N ALA A 60 6.18 -9.01 -8.38
CA ALA A 60 5.35 -10.21 -8.31
C ALA A 60 4.43 -10.27 -7.09
N ASP A 61 4.88 -9.77 -5.95
CA ASP A 61 4.12 -9.70 -4.70
C ASP A 61 3.05 -8.60 -4.67
N HIS A 62 2.89 -7.85 -5.77
CA HIS A 62 1.80 -6.89 -6.00
C HIS A 62 0.85 -7.32 -7.13
N VAL A 63 1.33 -8.11 -8.11
CA VAL A 63 0.55 -8.35 -9.33
C VAL A 63 0.23 -9.81 -9.62
N LYS A 64 0.69 -10.75 -8.80
CA LYS A 64 0.66 -12.20 -9.06
C LYS A 64 -0.68 -12.73 -9.56
N THR A 65 -1.80 -12.25 -9.04
CA THR A 65 -3.13 -12.73 -9.42
C THR A 65 -4.05 -11.66 -10.03
N VAL A 66 -3.49 -10.48 -10.36
CA VAL A 66 -4.24 -9.38 -10.96
C VAL A 66 -5.01 -9.81 -12.21
N GLY A 67 -4.37 -10.56 -13.09
CA GLY A 67 -5.00 -11.04 -14.33
C GLY A 67 -6.05 -12.11 -14.09
N VAL A 68 -5.95 -12.90 -13.02
CA VAL A 68 -6.99 -13.88 -12.68
C VAL A 68 -8.24 -13.15 -12.23
N VAL A 69 -8.13 -12.19 -11.32
CA VAL A 69 -9.29 -11.42 -10.84
C VAL A 69 -9.91 -10.62 -11.99
N SER A 70 -9.09 -9.92 -12.78
CA SER A 70 -9.57 -9.13 -13.91
C SER A 70 -10.34 -9.98 -14.93
N ASN A 71 -9.81 -11.15 -15.31
CA ASN A 71 -10.48 -12.05 -16.29
C ASN A 71 -11.75 -12.69 -15.74
N ASP A 72 -11.68 -13.24 -14.52
CA ASP A 72 -12.76 -14.10 -14.00
C ASP A 72 -13.97 -13.28 -13.54
N TYR A 73 -13.74 -12.01 -13.17
CA TYR A 73 -14.79 -11.12 -12.65
C TYR A 73 -15.03 -9.87 -13.51
N GLY A 74 -14.31 -9.72 -14.64
CA GLY A 74 -14.49 -8.58 -15.55
C GLY A 74 -14.00 -7.24 -14.97
N VAL A 75 -13.05 -7.26 -14.03
CA VAL A 75 -12.63 -6.09 -13.27
C VAL A 75 -11.55 -5.30 -14.02
N PRO A 76 -11.74 -3.99 -14.29
CA PRO A 76 -10.72 -3.15 -14.92
C PRO A 76 -9.50 -2.96 -13.99
N VAL A 77 -8.32 -2.88 -14.64
CA VAL A 77 -7.02 -2.73 -13.97
C VAL A 77 -6.45 -1.36 -14.31
N TYR A 78 -6.26 -0.53 -13.31
CA TYR A 78 -5.70 0.80 -13.38
C TYR A 78 -4.22 0.77 -12.98
N ALA A 79 -3.35 1.19 -13.89
CA ALA A 79 -1.91 1.28 -13.67
C ALA A 79 -1.27 2.25 -14.67
N THR A 80 -0.03 2.69 -14.43
CA THR A 80 0.71 3.42 -15.45
C THR A 80 1.02 2.52 -16.65
N GLU A 81 1.30 3.12 -17.81
CA GLU A 81 1.64 2.36 -19.01
C GLU A 81 2.84 1.43 -18.80
N LYS A 82 3.86 1.91 -18.05
CA LYS A 82 5.05 1.10 -17.75
C LYS A 82 4.72 -0.09 -16.85
N VAL A 83 3.88 0.12 -15.81
CA VAL A 83 3.42 -0.96 -14.92
C VAL A 83 2.61 -1.98 -15.70
N HIS A 84 1.71 -1.58 -16.60
CA HIS A 84 1.00 -2.53 -17.48
C HIS A 84 1.98 -3.37 -18.32
N LYS A 85 2.98 -2.73 -18.95
CA LYS A 85 4.03 -3.45 -19.68
C LYS A 85 4.80 -4.42 -18.78
N GLY A 86 5.13 -3.98 -17.56
CA GLY A 86 5.78 -4.82 -16.56
C GLY A 86 4.94 -6.03 -16.17
N ILE A 87 3.63 -5.87 -15.92
CA ILE A 87 2.69 -6.97 -15.66
C ILE A 87 2.70 -7.99 -16.79
N PHE A 88 2.70 -7.54 -18.05
CA PHE A 88 2.73 -8.45 -19.20
C PHE A 88 4.05 -9.21 -19.32
N ASN A 89 5.16 -8.61 -18.92
CA ASN A 89 6.49 -9.23 -18.93
C ASN A 89 6.78 -10.08 -17.68
N ASN A 90 6.04 -9.88 -16.59
CA ASN A 90 6.29 -10.57 -15.33
C ASN A 90 5.85 -12.05 -15.43
N PHE A 91 6.82 -12.98 -15.34
CA PHE A 91 6.58 -14.42 -15.44
C PHE A 91 5.72 -15.00 -14.30
N CYS A 92 5.64 -14.33 -13.15
CA CYS A 92 4.80 -14.74 -12.03
C CYS A 92 3.30 -14.46 -12.29
N VAL A 93 2.98 -13.60 -13.26
CA VAL A 93 1.60 -13.32 -13.68
C VAL A 93 1.22 -14.29 -14.82
N HIS A 94 0.79 -15.49 -14.46
CA HIS A 94 0.49 -16.54 -15.43
C HIS A 94 -0.73 -16.23 -16.32
N LYS A 95 -1.75 -15.59 -15.77
CA LYS A 95 -2.93 -15.11 -16.51
C LYS A 95 -2.85 -13.59 -16.61
N LYS A 96 -2.68 -13.07 -17.82
CA LYS A 96 -2.59 -11.62 -18.03
C LYS A 96 -3.98 -10.99 -18.01
N PRO A 97 -4.13 -9.73 -17.54
CA PRO A 97 -5.42 -9.04 -17.63
C PRO A 97 -5.83 -8.81 -19.09
N PRO A 98 -7.14 -8.83 -19.41
CA PRO A 98 -7.62 -8.55 -20.75
C PRO A 98 -7.29 -7.13 -21.20
N VAL A 99 -6.86 -6.95 -22.45
CA VAL A 99 -6.43 -5.63 -22.95
C VAL A 99 -7.56 -4.59 -22.90
N ASN A 100 -8.79 -4.99 -23.13
CA ASN A 100 -9.96 -4.11 -23.07
C ASN A 100 -10.33 -3.66 -21.63
N LEU A 101 -9.78 -4.31 -20.61
CA LEU A 101 -9.94 -3.94 -19.19
C LEU A 101 -8.77 -3.11 -18.63
N LEU A 102 -7.72 -2.85 -19.42
CA LEU A 102 -6.63 -1.98 -18.99
C LEU A 102 -7.09 -0.52 -18.98
N ARG A 103 -6.71 0.19 -17.95
CA ARG A 103 -6.93 1.64 -17.77
C ARG A 103 -5.60 2.29 -17.42
N HIS A 104 -5.13 3.17 -18.28
CA HIS A 104 -3.88 3.89 -18.06
C HIS A 104 -4.12 5.08 -17.13
N VAL A 105 -3.27 5.18 -16.11
CA VAL A 105 -3.26 6.33 -15.19
C VAL A 105 -1.98 7.14 -15.37
N ILE A 106 -2.07 8.43 -15.08
CA ILE A 106 -0.94 9.38 -15.18
C ILE A 106 -0.75 10.00 -13.79
N PRO A 107 0.45 9.89 -13.18
CA PRO A 107 0.73 10.53 -11.91
C PRO A 107 0.36 12.02 -11.91
N GLY A 108 -0.25 12.48 -10.82
CA GLY A 108 -0.77 13.85 -10.68
C GLY A 108 -2.11 14.12 -11.36
N THR A 109 -2.68 13.16 -12.12
CA THR A 109 -3.96 13.35 -12.81
C THR A 109 -5.06 12.55 -12.12
N ALA A 110 -6.06 13.24 -11.56
CA ALA A 110 -7.19 12.61 -10.91
C ALA A 110 -8.13 11.92 -11.93
N PHE A 111 -8.71 10.79 -11.52
CA PHE A 111 -9.73 10.07 -12.29
C PHE A 111 -10.80 9.46 -11.37
N LYS A 112 -11.92 9.06 -11.94
CA LYS A 112 -12.97 8.33 -11.21
C LYS A 112 -12.78 6.81 -11.36
N ALA A 113 -12.83 6.12 -10.22
CA ALA A 113 -12.84 4.65 -10.13
C ALA A 113 -14.08 4.23 -9.32
N GLY A 114 -15.21 4.05 -9.99
CA GLY A 114 -16.51 3.93 -9.33
C GLY A 114 -16.86 5.21 -8.58
N ASP A 115 -17.21 5.08 -7.31
CA ASP A 115 -17.53 6.21 -6.42
C ASP A 115 -16.30 6.94 -5.88
N PHE A 116 -15.11 6.39 -6.12
CA PHE A 116 -13.85 6.94 -5.61
C PHE A 116 -13.26 7.94 -6.61
N GLU A 117 -12.75 9.07 -6.09
CA GLU A 117 -11.84 9.92 -6.82
C GLU A 117 -10.41 9.53 -6.48
N VAL A 118 -9.61 9.19 -7.48
CA VAL A 118 -8.27 8.64 -7.30
C VAL A 118 -7.25 9.51 -7.98
N THR A 119 -6.20 9.90 -7.27
CA THR A 119 -5.03 10.59 -7.82
C THR A 119 -3.79 9.72 -7.57
N PRO A 120 -3.17 9.15 -8.60
CA PRO A 120 -1.88 8.48 -8.46
C PRO A 120 -0.77 9.52 -8.32
N PHE A 121 0.26 9.21 -7.55
CA PHE A 121 1.46 10.05 -7.41
C PHE A 121 2.72 9.20 -7.39
N THR A 122 3.85 9.78 -7.80
CA THR A 122 5.09 9.02 -7.95
C THR A 122 5.71 8.67 -6.60
N ILE A 123 6.11 7.41 -6.45
CA ILE A 123 6.90 6.91 -5.32
C ILE A 123 8.23 6.38 -5.86
N PRO A 124 9.39 6.83 -5.32
CA PRO A 124 10.70 6.28 -5.69
C PRO A 124 10.84 4.82 -5.28
N HIS A 125 11.00 3.92 -6.27
CA HIS A 125 11.23 2.48 -6.05
C HIS A 125 11.92 1.84 -7.25
N ASP A 126 12.59 0.71 -7.05
CA ASP A 126 13.37 -0.01 -8.08
C ASP A 126 12.49 -0.97 -8.93
N SER A 127 11.37 -0.48 -9.43
CA SER A 127 10.45 -1.14 -10.36
C SER A 127 10.40 -0.45 -11.72
N SER A 128 9.58 -0.94 -12.66
CA SER A 128 9.41 -0.28 -13.97
C SER A 128 8.79 1.11 -13.84
N ASP A 129 7.93 1.29 -12.87
CA ASP A 129 7.31 2.52 -12.39
C ASP A 129 6.63 2.22 -11.06
N ASN A 130 6.50 3.20 -10.17
CA ASN A 130 5.79 3.00 -8.90
C ASN A 130 4.96 4.22 -8.53
N VAL A 131 3.70 3.98 -8.14
CA VAL A 131 2.77 5.01 -7.72
C VAL A 131 2.12 4.68 -6.38
N GLY A 132 1.96 5.71 -5.56
CA GLY A 132 1.00 5.72 -4.48
C GLY A 132 -0.36 6.22 -4.97
N TYR A 133 -1.36 6.11 -4.14
CA TYR A 133 -2.71 6.55 -4.45
C TYR A 133 -3.27 7.44 -3.34
N ARG A 134 -3.74 8.61 -3.72
CA ARG A 134 -4.67 9.41 -2.93
C ARG A 134 -6.08 9.07 -3.39
N ILE A 135 -6.92 8.61 -2.47
CA ILE A 135 -8.28 8.14 -2.75
C ILE A 135 -9.25 8.93 -1.89
N VAL A 136 -10.23 9.54 -2.52
CA VAL A 136 -11.26 10.34 -1.84
C VAL A 136 -12.63 9.68 -2.02
N TYR A 137 -13.31 9.50 -0.90
CA TYR A 137 -14.70 9.06 -0.84
C TYR A 137 -15.43 9.86 0.24
N ASP A 138 -16.51 10.53 -0.13
CA ASP A 138 -17.36 11.33 0.78
C ASP A 138 -16.56 12.32 1.66
N GLY A 139 -15.59 13.01 1.05
CA GLY A 139 -14.73 13.99 1.72
C GLY A 139 -13.61 13.39 2.58
N ILE A 140 -13.56 12.06 2.74
CA ILE A 140 -12.50 11.35 3.45
C ILE A 140 -11.33 11.08 2.50
N VAL A 141 -10.12 11.47 2.90
CA VAL A 141 -8.88 11.26 2.14
C VAL A 141 -8.12 10.07 2.71
N PHE A 142 -8.00 9.02 1.91
CA PHE A 142 -7.17 7.85 2.17
C PHE A 142 -5.93 7.89 1.27
N CYS A 143 -4.73 7.72 1.85
CA CYS A 143 -3.48 7.65 1.10
C CYS A 143 -2.81 6.29 1.27
N MET A 144 -2.26 5.76 0.17
CA MET A 144 -1.50 4.51 0.12
C MET A 144 -0.09 4.75 -0.39
N MET A 145 0.93 4.41 0.43
CA MET A 145 2.36 4.58 0.15
C MET A 145 3.12 3.30 0.53
N THR A 146 3.22 2.36 -0.40
CA THR A 146 4.00 1.12 -0.21
C THR A 146 5.21 1.13 -1.13
N ASP A 147 6.24 0.37 -0.77
CA ASP A 147 7.48 0.24 -1.53
C ASP A 147 8.14 1.59 -1.80
N VAL A 148 8.53 2.22 -0.69
CA VAL A 148 9.00 3.60 -0.65
C VAL A 148 10.51 3.65 -0.46
N GLY A 149 11.26 4.05 -1.47
CA GLY A 149 12.70 4.23 -1.33
C GLY A 149 13.08 5.41 -0.42
N HIS A 150 12.39 6.53 -0.58
CA HIS A 150 12.48 7.71 0.30
C HIS A 150 11.24 8.59 0.18
N VAL A 151 10.98 9.40 1.18
CA VAL A 151 9.81 10.30 1.22
C VAL A 151 10.10 11.58 0.44
N THR A 152 9.33 11.82 -0.63
CA THR A 152 9.43 13.01 -1.49
C THR A 152 8.60 14.18 -0.95
N ASP A 153 8.81 15.39 -1.49
CA ASP A 153 8.00 16.56 -1.09
C ASP A 153 6.51 16.38 -1.46
N GLU A 154 6.22 15.70 -2.57
CA GLU A 154 4.85 15.35 -2.95
C GLU A 154 4.21 14.40 -1.91
N MET A 155 4.93 13.39 -1.48
CA MET A 155 4.46 12.46 -0.43
C MET A 155 4.23 13.17 0.92
N LYS A 156 5.10 14.13 1.30
CA LYS A 156 4.91 14.96 2.50
C LYS A 156 3.60 15.74 2.45
N ALA A 157 3.24 16.30 1.30
CA ALA A 157 1.97 16.99 1.11
C ALA A 157 0.78 16.03 1.27
N TYR A 158 0.84 14.82 0.73
CA TYR A 158 -0.22 13.82 0.91
C TYR A 158 -0.29 13.26 2.34
N ILE A 159 0.83 13.14 3.07
CA ILE A 159 0.81 12.82 4.51
C ILE A 159 0.05 13.89 5.28
N ALA A 160 0.30 15.17 4.97
CA ALA A 160 -0.36 16.29 5.64
C ALA A 160 -1.88 16.39 5.33
N GLU A 161 -2.30 15.95 4.14
CA GLU A 161 -3.70 15.99 3.70
C GLU A 161 -4.52 14.79 4.20
N ALA A 162 -3.89 13.64 4.44
CA ALA A 162 -4.56 12.38 4.72
C ALA A 162 -5.42 12.42 6.00
N ASN A 163 -6.61 11.81 5.94
CA ASN A 163 -7.35 11.37 7.12
C ASN A 163 -6.91 9.97 7.55
N TYR A 164 -6.59 9.12 6.58
CA TYR A 164 -6.14 7.74 6.77
C TYR A 164 -4.95 7.45 5.86
N LEU A 165 -3.91 6.84 6.41
CA LEU A 165 -2.65 6.63 5.70
C LEU A 165 -2.14 5.20 5.90
N VAL A 166 -1.88 4.51 4.80
CA VAL A 166 -1.05 3.31 4.78
C VAL A 166 0.33 3.72 4.28
N ILE A 167 1.38 3.48 5.07
CA ILE A 167 2.76 3.86 4.74
C ILE A 167 3.73 2.74 5.06
N GLU A 168 4.74 2.56 4.22
CA GLU A 168 5.76 1.55 4.43
C GLU A 168 6.61 1.81 5.68
N SER A 169 6.88 0.72 6.42
CA SER A 169 7.86 0.63 7.51
C SER A 169 8.58 -0.71 7.36
N ASN A 170 9.50 -0.79 6.39
CA ASN A 170 9.99 -2.07 5.90
C ASN A 170 11.01 -2.71 6.82
N TYR A 171 12.04 -1.98 7.23
CA TYR A 171 13.15 -2.57 7.97
C TYR A 171 13.58 -1.71 9.18
N ASP A 172 14.10 -2.40 10.18
CA ASP A 172 14.91 -1.83 11.25
C ASP A 172 16.36 -1.72 10.78
N GLU A 173 17.00 -0.58 10.98
CA GLU A 173 18.34 -0.28 10.45
C GLU A 173 19.42 -1.20 11.05
N ASP A 174 19.33 -1.53 12.33
CA ASP A 174 20.28 -2.43 12.99
C ASP A 174 20.05 -3.88 12.58
N MET A 175 18.79 -4.32 12.48
CA MET A 175 18.48 -5.67 11.97
C MET A 175 18.97 -5.84 10.54
N LEU A 176 18.78 -4.84 9.65
CA LEU A 176 19.28 -4.90 8.29
C LEU A 176 20.82 -4.92 8.28
N ARG A 177 21.47 -4.05 9.04
CA ARG A 177 22.94 -3.93 9.11
C ARG A 177 23.58 -5.23 9.60
N LEU A 178 23.05 -5.82 10.68
CA LEU A 178 23.58 -7.01 11.35
C LEU A 178 23.04 -8.34 10.77
N GLY A 179 21.93 -8.31 10.04
CA GLY A 179 21.24 -9.47 9.50
C GLY A 179 22.06 -10.26 8.47
N HIS A 180 21.51 -11.38 8.04
CA HIS A 180 22.22 -12.35 7.19
C HIS A 180 22.21 -12.02 5.68
N TYR A 181 21.49 -10.96 5.26
CA TYR A 181 21.44 -10.59 3.84
C TYR A 181 22.81 -10.26 3.27
N PRO A 182 23.11 -10.67 2.02
CA PRO A 182 24.33 -10.25 1.32
C PRO A 182 24.44 -8.74 1.25
N LYS A 183 25.66 -8.21 1.29
CA LYS A 183 25.95 -6.77 1.26
C LYS A 183 25.19 -6.03 0.15
N ARG A 184 25.22 -6.57 -1.07
CA ARG A 184 24.53 -6.01 -2.24
C ARG A 184 23.01 -5.88 -2.02
N LEU A 185 22.37 -6.84 -1.33
CA LEU A 185 20.95 -6.79 -1.04
C LEU A 185 20.64 -5.73 0.03
N LYS A 186 21.48 -5.63 1.08
CA LYS A 186 21.37 -4.56 2.09
C LYS A 186 21.47 -3.18 1.46
N GLU A 187 22.47 -2.98 0.59
CA GLU A 187 22.64 -1.73 -0.16
C GLU A 187 21.44 -1.43 -1.04
N ARG A 188 20.89 -2.42 -1.77
CA ARG A 188 19.68 -2.26 -2.57
C ARG A 188 18.49 -1.81 -1.72
N ILE A 189 18.30 -2.41 -0.55
CA ILE A 189 17.19 -2.08 0.35
C ILE A 189 17.28 -0.63 0.86
N SER A 190 18.48 -0.15 1.19
CA SER A 190 18.68 1.14 1.86
C SER A 190 19.21 2.28 0.97
N ASN A 191 19.27 2.10 -0.35
CA ASN A 191 19.90 3.07 -1.29
C ASN A 191 19.00 4.26 -1.69
N GLY A 192 17.83 4.41 -1.08
CA GLY A 192 16.88 5.48 -1.41
C GLY A 192 15.94 5.18 -2.58
N THR A 193 16.10 4.03 -3.25
CA THR A 193 15.14 3.47 -4.23
C THR A 193 14.67 2.07 -3.83
N GLY A 194 15.15 1.53 -2.71
CA GLY A 194 14.69 0.26 -2.16
C GLY A 194 13.44 0.43 -1.30
N HIS A 195 13.63 0.46 0.02
CA HIS A 195 12.53 0.50 0.98
C HIS A 195 12.77 1.53 2.09
N LEU A 196 11.70 1.87 2.82
CA LEU A 196 11.71 2.86 3.89
C LEU A 196 11.99 2.18 5.24
N SER A 197 12.98 2.71 6.01
CA SER A 197 13.25 2.23 7.36
C SER A 197 12.16 2.65 8.35
N ASN A 198 12.07 1.95 9.49
CA ASN A 198 11.19 2.31 10.59
C ASN A 198 11.44 3.76 11.06
N ALA A 199 12.70 4.16 11.17
CA ALA A 199 13.09 5.50 11.61
C ALA A 199 12.68 6.58 10.59
N ALA A 200 12.89 6.34 9.29
CA ALA A 200 12.50 7.28 8.24
C ALA A 200 10.96 7.41 8.13
N CYS A 201 10.22 6.30 8.27
CA CYS A 201 8.76 6.31 8.33
C CYS A 201 8.27 7.12 9.54
N ALA A 202 8.78 6.84 10.73
CA ALA A 202 8.41 7.55 11.95
C ALA A 202 8.72 9.05 11.84
N ASN A 203 9.91 9.42 11.36
CA ASN A 203 10.27 10.83 11.13
C ASN A 203 9.34 11.54 10.15
N ALA A 204 8.94 10.88 9.05
CA ALA A 204 7.99 11.45 8.10
C ALA A 204 6.64 11.73 8.76
N LEU A 205 6.13 10.80 9.56
CA LEU A 205 4.86 10.93 10.27
C LEU A 205 4.91 12.08 11.30
N VAL A 206 5.89 12.10 12.21
CA VAL A 206 5.96 13.13 13.26
C VAL A 206 6.29 14.52 12.71
N THR A 207 6.81 14.63 11.48
CA THR A 207 7.15 15.91 10.86
C THR A 207 6.03 16.47 10.02
N HIS A 208 5.23 15.62 9.37
CA HIS A 208 4.28 16.05 8.35
C HIS A 208 2.82 15.73 8.67
N ALA A 209 2.52 14.90 9.69
CA ALA A 209 1.14 14.68 10.12
C ALA A 209 0.50 15.98 10.60
N THR A 210 -0.80 16.12 10.34
CA THR A 210 -1.62 17.25 10.78
C THR A 210 -2.79 16.75 11.62
N ALA A 211 -3.57 17.66 12.20
CA ALA A 211 -4.80 17.33 12.94
C ALA A 211 -5.88 16.63 12.08
N ARG A 212 -5.68 16.55 10.76
CA ARG A 212 -6.56 15.79 9.86
C ARG A 212 -6.36 14.28 9.96
N LEU A 213 -5.14 13.83 10.31
CA LEU A 213 -4.77 12.42 10.34
C LEU A 213 -5.43 11.73 11.53
N ARG A 214 -6.22 10.69 11.27
CA ARG A 214 -6.97 9.93 12.27
C ARG A 214 -6.34 8.57 12.55
N HIS A 215 -5.82 7.92 11.49
CA HIS A 215 -5.20 6.60 11.65
C HIS A 215 -4.12 6.32 10.61
N VAL A 216 -3.06 5.62 11.05
CA VAL A 216 -1.95 5.17 10.21
C VAL A 216 -1.83 3.65 10.30
N TRP A 217 -1.59 3.00 9.16
CA TRP A 217 -1.19 1.59 9.10
C TRP A 217 0.24 1.49 8.56
N LEU A 218 1.13 0.97 9.39
CA LEU A 218 2.48 0.62 8.98
C LEU A 218 2.43 -0.66 8.16
N CYS A 219 2.90 -0.61 6.91
CA CYS A 219 2.76 -1.70 5.95
C CYS A 219 4.12 -2.25 5.49
N HIS A 220 4.08 -3.34 4.74
CA HIS A 220 5.19 -3.94 4.00
C HIS A 220 6.43 -4.23 4.85
N LEU A 221 6.25 -4.78 6.07
CA LEU A 221 7.35 -5.12 6.96
C LEU A 221 8.15 -6.31 6.42
N SER A 222 9.47 -6.18 6.39
CA SER A 222 10.40 -7.27 6.09
C SER A 222 10.21 -8.43 7.08
N GLU A 223 10.28 -9.66 6.58
CA GLU A 223 10.17 -10.86 7.42
C GLU A 223 11.45 -11.12 8.24
N GLU A 224 12.62 -10.75 7.68
CA GLU A 224 13.92 -11.02 8.31
C GLU A 224 14.58 -9.79 8.94
N ASN A 225 14.28 -8.59 8.46
CA ASN A 225 14.94 -7.37 8.92
C ASN A 225 13.99 -6.41 9.64
N ASN A 226 12.85 -6.92 10.14
CA ASN A 226 11.92 -6.16 10.95
C ASN A 226 11.11 -7.06 11.87
N HIS A 227 10.55 -6.44 12.90
CA HIS A 227 9.56 -7.07 13.77
C HIS A 227 8.43 -6.07 14.03
N PRO A 228 7.14 -6.49 14.05
CA PRO A 228 6.02 -5.56 14.29
C PRO A 228 6.17 -4.69 15.53
N GLU A 229 6.74 -5.26 16.62
CA GLU A 229 6.98 -4.51 17.84
C GLU A 229 8.13 -3.47 17.72
N LEU A 230 9.13 -3.71 16.85
CA LEU A 230 10.18 -2.71 16.59
C LEU A 230 9.59 -1.54 15.81
N ALA A 231 8.86 -1.81 14.72
CA ALA A 231 8.18 -0.76 13.96
C ALA A 231 7.25 0.06 14.86
N ARG A 232 6.45 -0.61 15.72
CA ARG A 232 5.59 0.05 16.71
C ARG A 232 6.37 0.94 17.65
N LYS A 233 7.38 0.40 18.34
CA LYS A 233 8.18 1.13 19.32
C LYS A 233 8.94 2.30 18.73
N THR A 234 9.47 2.16 17.51
CA THR A 234 10.16 3.25 16.80
C THR A 234 9.21 4.44 16.59
N LEU A 235 7.98 4.20 16.14
CA LEU A 235 7.01 5.27 15.97
C LEU A 235 6.55 5.85 17.32
N GLU A 236 6.26 5.01 18.33
CA GLU A 236 5.89 5.47 19.67
C GLU A 236 6.98 6.34 20.33
N GLN A 237 8.24 5.97 20.11
CA GLN A 237 9.37 6.76 20.61
C GLN A 237 9.46 8.10 19.88
N ALA A 238 9.37 8.13 18.55
CA ALA A 238 9.41 9.35 17.77
C ALA A 238 8.26 10.32 18.14
N LEU A 239 7.05 9.80 18.39
CA LEU A 239 5.90 10.59 18.83
C LEU A 239 6.13 11.21 20.22
N ARG A 240 6.78 10.51 21.14
CA ARG A 240 7.12 11.03 22.47
C ARG A 240 8.22 12.09 22.42
N GLU A 241 9.28 11.85 21.63
CA GLU A 241 10.44 12.73 21.56
C GLU A 241 10.16 14.05 20.82
N ARG A 242 9.22 14.01 19.86
CA ARG A 242 8.87 15.20 19.04
C ARG A 242 7.99 16.22 19.75
N GLU A 243 7.38 15.87 20.90
CA GLU A 243 6.39 16.75 21.57
C GLU A 243 5.36 17.28 20.56
N MET A 244 4.62 16.35 19.93
CA MET A 244 3.62 16.69 18.91
C MET A 244 2.63 17.74 19.46
N PRO A 245 2.19 18.72 18.62
CA PRO A 245 1.12 19.62 19.01
C PRO A 245 -0.09 18.87 19.53
N SER A 246 -0.72 19.39 20.58
CA SER A 246 -1.82 18.71 21.31
C SER A 246 -3.02 18.35 20.44
N GLU A 247 -3.20 19.06 19.32
CA GLU A 247 -4.25 18.82 18.35
C GLU A 247 -3.92 17.70 17.35
N ILE A 248 -2.68 17.19 17.32
CA ILE A 248 -2.29 16.11 16.40
C ILE A 248 -2.30 14.79 17.14
N HIS A 249 -3.39 14.06 17.00
CA HIS A 249 -3.57 12.73 17.59
C HIS A 249 -4.08 11.76 16.54
N PHE A 250 -3.33 10.71 16.26
CA PHE A 250 -3.77 9.62 15.40
C PHE A 250 -3.49 8.26 16.02
N GLY A 251 -4.41 7.32 15.78
CA GLY A 251 -4.15 5.93 16.09
C GLY A 251 -3.22 5.29 15.06
N PHE A 252 -2.56 4.19 15.40
CA PHE A 252 -1.84 3.43 14.42
C PHE A 252 -1.80 1.93 14.73
N ASP A 253 -1.70 1.14 13.68
CA ASP A 253 -1.54 -0.32 13.72
C ASP A 253 -0.42 -0.75 12.79
N VAL A 254 0.15 -1.93 13.04
CA VAL A 254 1.09 -2.59 12.14
C VAL A 254 0.36 -3.69 11.38
N LEU A 255 0.37 -3.61 10.04
CA LEU A 255 -0.31 -4.58 9.20
C LEU A 255 0.39 -5.94 9.21
N LYS A 256 -0.41 -6.99 9.15
CA LYS A 256 0.09 -8.38 9.15
C LYS A 256 0.51 -8.80 7.74
N ARG A 257 1.61 -9.55 7.64
CA ARG A 257 2.18 -9.98 6.35
C ARG A 257 1.30 -10.98 5.59
N LYS A 258 0.84 -12.03 6.26
CA LYS A 258 0.26 -13.24 5.60
C LYS A 258 -1.19 -13.51 5.96
N VAL A 259 -1.75 -12.74 6.86
CA VAL A 259 -3.13 -12.92 7.32
C VAL A 259 -3.87 -11.59 7.30
N PRO A 260 -5.19 -11.60 7.05
CA PRO A 260 -5.94 -10.36 7.01
C PRO A 260 -6.01 -9.68 8.38
N GLY A 261 -6.15 -8.36 8.34
CA GLY A 261 -6.40 -7.52 9.50
C GLY A 261 -7.88 -7.51 9.90
N LYS A 262 -8.23 -6.61 10.81
CA LYS A 262 -9.63 -6.26 11.08
C LYS A 262 -10.17 -5.35 9.96
N VAL A 263 -11.49 -5.26 9.84
CA VAL A 263 -12.16 -4.23 9.04
C VAL A 263 -12.18 -2.94 9.84
N TYR A 264 -11.77 -1.85 9.21
CA TYR A 264 -11.82 -0.50 9.80
C TYR A 264 -12.92 0.30 9.11
N SER A 265 -13.75 0.98 9.89
CA SER A 265 -14.65 2.03 9.38
C SER A 265 -13.87 3.33 9.28
N LEU A 266 -13.97 4.00 8.15
CA LEU A 266 -13.33 5.27 7.85
C LEU A 266 -14.43 6.35 7.90
N GLU A 267 -14.34 7.24 8.88
CA GLU A 267 -15.38 8.25 9.18
C GLU A 267 -14.84 9.67 9.02
#